data_58a9a0777348314a75462c96f9ef4354
#
_entry.id   58a9a0777348314a75462c96f9ef4354
#
_cell.length_a   1.000
_cell.length_b   1.000
_cell.length_c   1.000
_cell.angle_alpha   90.00
_cell.angle_beta   90.00
_cell.angle_gamma   90.00
#
_symmetry.space_group_name_H-M   'P 1'
#
loop_
_entity.id
_entity.type
_entity.pdbx_description
1 polymer ?
#
loop_
_entity_poly.entity_id
_entity_poly.type
_entity_poly.pdbx_seq_one_letter_code
_entity_poly.pdbx_strand_id
1 'polypeptide(L)'
;MTRPCKIGVQLPEVERFVPWPEPIAMARSAEEVGFDSIWPGAHLPYDLPDGTVRGPWEVFTSLAALAAVTSRVQLGSLVASLGFHEPAMLAKMAATVDGISGGRLILGVGAGWNRREYDAYGFSYDHRVDRFEEAFGVIRRLLAGDTVTHTGVYYTLDSCVVDPPATRPGGPLLMLGSNSPRMLSIGL
;
A
#
# COMPACT_ATOMS: atom_id res chain seq x y z
N MET A 1 -3.58 -17.77 24.88
CA MET A 1 -3.68 -16.42 25.49
C MET A 1 -3.64 -15.40 24.37
N THR A 2 -4.65 -14.55 24.25
CA THR A 2 -4.62 -13.42 23.28
C THR A 2 -3.68 -12.35 23.84
N ARG A 3 -2.66 -11.97 23.06
CA ARG A 3 -1.78 -10.84 23.44
C ARG A 3 -2.59 -9.54 23.47
N PRO A 4 -2.38 -8.67 24.46
CA PRO A 4 -3.12 -7.39 24.55
C PRO A 4 -2.72 -6.40 23.45
N CYS A 5 -1.59 -6.60 22.77
CA CYS A 5 -1.07 -5.76 21.70
C CYS A 5 -0.65 -6.62 20.51
N LYS A 6 -0.97 -6.16 19.30
CA LYS A 6 -0.46 -6.73 18.05
C LYS A 6 0.91 -6.14 17.73
N ILE A 7 1.83 -6.95 17.24
CA ILE A 7 3.20 -6.56 16.90
C ILE A 7 3.42 -6.83 15.42
N GLY A 8 3.79 -5.80 14.68
CA GLY A 8 4.22 -5.89 13.29
C GLY A 8 5.72 -5.69 13.14
N VAL A 9 6.28 -6.16 12.04
CA VAL A 9 7.67 -5.93 11.65
C VAL A 9 7.72 -5.30 10.26
N GLN A 10 8.50 -4.23 10.12
CA GLN A 10 8.83 -3.65 8.82
C GLN A 10 9.99 -4.46 8.22
N LEU A 11 9.87 -4.80 6.94
CA LEU A 11 10.97 -5.40 6.19
C LEU A 11 12.00 -4.33 5.82
N PRO A 12 13.29 -4.70 5.65
CA PRO A 12 14.33 -3.76 5.23
C PRO A 12 13.95 -3.06 3.94
N GLU A 13 14.20 -1.75 3.88
CA GLU A 13 13.81 -0.90 2.76
C GLU A 13 15.02 -0.36 1.99
N VAL A 14 15.86 0.43 2.64
CA VAL A 14 17.02 1.08 2.02
C VAL A 14 18.32 0.86 2.77
N GLU A 15 18.28 0.27 3.94
CA GLU A 15 19.44 0.03 4.82
C GLU A 15 20.51 -0.79 4.11
N ARG A 16 20.09 -1.75 3.28
CA ARG A 16 20.94 -2.54 2.41
C ARG A 16 20.17 -3.05 1.20
N PHE A 17 20.87 -3.51 0.18
CA PHE A 17 20.23 -4.32 -0.85
C PHE A 17 19.79 -5.67 -0.27
N VAL A 18 18.54 -6.02 -0.49
CA VAL A 18 17.92 -7.28 -0.06
C VAL A 18 17.60 -8.11 -1.30
N PRO A 19 18.41 -9.15 -1.61
CA PRO A 19 18.14 -9.98 -2.77
C PRO A 19 16.88 -10.82 -2.55
N TRP A 20 16.06 -10.92 -3.61
CA TRP A 20 14.98 -11.89 -3.60
C TRP A 20 15.56 -13.29 -3.73
N PRO A 21 15.31 -14.28 -2.85
CA PRO A 21 14.12 -14.51 -2.04
C PRO A 21 14.25 -14.22 -0.53
N GLU A 22 15.19 -13.38 -0.09
CA GLU A 22 15.38 -13.08 1.33
C GLU A 22 14.11 -12.49 2.01
N PRO A 23 13.35 -11.56 1.40
CA PRO A 23 12.07 -11.10 1.95
C PRO A 23 11.08 -12.24 2.22
N ILE A 24 11.09 -13.30 1.40
CA ILE A 24 10.26 -14.49 1.62
C ILE A 24 10.68 -15.22 2.90
N ALA A 25 11.99 -15.41 3.10
CA ALA A 25 12.50 -16.04 4.31
C ALA A 25 12.17 -15.22 5.56
N MET A 26 12.34 -13.89 5.49
CA MET A 26 11.99 -12.98 6.59
C MET A 26 10.50 -13.06 6.94
N ALA A 27 9.62 -13.07 5.94
CA ALA A 27 8.17 -13.14 6.14
C ALA A 27 7.75 -14.46 6.82
N ARG A 28 8.33 -15.59 6.38
CA ARG A 28 8.09 -16.90 7.00
C ARG A 28 8.59 -16.93 8.45
N SER A 29 9.81 -16.46 8.69
CA SER A 29 10.35 -16.38 10.05
C SER A 29 9.51 -15.48 10.96
N ALA A 30 9.07 -14.33 10.46
CA ALA A 30 8.17 -13.45 11.21
C ALA A 30 6.86 -14.16 11.58
N GLU A 31 6.29 -14.92 10.65
CA GLU A 31 5.10 -15.71 10.89
C GLU A 31 5.33 -16.83 11.92
N GLU A 32 6.46 -17.56 11.84
CA GLU A 32 6.82 -18.64 12.74
C GLU A 32 7.06 -18.15 14.18
N VAL A 33 7.80 -17.05 14.37
CA VAL A 33 8.04 -16.49 15.71
C VAL A 33 6.85 -15.73 16.28
N GLY A 34 5.79 -15.59 15.51
CA GLY A 34 4.50 -15.13 16.00
C GLY A 34 4.24 -13.63 15.85
N PHE A 35 4.88 -12.91 14.94
CA PHE A 35 4.44 -11.55 14.59
C PHE A 35 3.00 -11.58 14.05
N ASP A 36 2.28 -10.47 14.23
CA ASP A 36 0.89 -10.33 13.77
C ASP A 36 0.80 -9.76 12.35
N SER A 37 1.82 -8.98 11.92
CA SER A 37 1.84 -8.35 10.59
C SER A 37 3.26 -8.09 10.10
N ILE A 38 3.40 -8.01 8.76
CA ILE A 38 4.64 -7.65 8.06
C ILE A 38 4.37 -6.48 7.10
N TRP A 39 5.35 -5.58 6.98
CA TRP A 39 5.18 -4.30 6.33
C TRP A 39 6.35 -4.00 5.40
N PRO A 40 6.27 -4.34 4.10
CA PRO A 40 7.23 -3.81 3.13
C PRO A 40 7.02 -2.29 2.97
N GLY A 41 8.12 -1.57 2.80
CA GLY A 41 8.11 -0.17 2.44
C GLY A 41 7.58 0.06 1.02
N ALA A 42 7.10 1.27 0.75
CA ALA A 42 6.47 1.61 -0.52
C ALA A 42 7.17 2.78 -1.23
N HIS A 43 8.39 3.08 -0.81
CA HIS A 43 9.22 4.08 -1.48
C HIS A 43 9.75 3.57 -2.82
N LEU A 44 10.11 4.50 -3.67
CA LEU A 44 10.85 4.27 -4.91
C LEU A 44 12.35 4.50 -4.63
N PRO A 45 13.11 5.36 -5.34
CA PRO A 45 14.51 5.54 -5.03
C PRO A 45 14.75 6.58 -3.92
N TYR A 46 15.70 6.28 -3.04
CA TYR A 46 16.32 7.24 -2.13
C TYR A 46 17.73 7.61 -2.57
N ASP A 47 18.07 8.88 -2.43
CA ASP A 47 19.46 9.32 -2.46
C ASP A 47 20.03 9.18 -1.05
N LEU A 48 21.02 8.30 -0.89
CA LEU A 48 21.67 8.07 0.39
C LEU A 48 22.80 9.06 0.63
N PRO A 49 23.22 9.28 1.90
CA PRO A 49 24.28 10.24 2.23
C PRO A 49 25.63 9.93 1.57
N ASP A 50 25.88 8.69 1.22
CA ASP A 50 27.09 8.24 0.51
C ASP A 50 27.04 8.45 -1.01
N GLY A 51 25.98 9.08 -1.51
CA GLY A 51 25.75 9.33 -2.94
C GLY A 51 25.19 8.14 -3.71
N THR A 52 24.90 7.02 -3.04
CA THR A 52 24.24 5.89 -3.69
C THR A 52 22.74 6.11 -3.78
N VAL A 53 22.10 5.46 -4.77
CA VAL A 53 20.64 5.44 -4.91
C VAL A 53 20.16 4.03 -4.60
N ARG A 54 19.18 3.92 -3.71
CA ARG A 54 18.61 2.63 -3.32
C ARG A 54 17.11 2.74 -3.07
N GLY A 55 16.39 1.68 -3.34
CA GLY A 55 14.96 1.58 -3.05
C GLY A 55 14.56 0.14 -2.71
N PRO A 56 13.40 -0.06 -2.07
CA PRO A 56 12.83 -1.38 -1.85
C PRO A 56 12.34 -2.00 -3.16
N TRP A 57 11.96 -3.28 -3.10
CA TRP A 57 11.16 -3.92 -4.13
C TRP A 57 9.78 -3.25 -4.20
N GLU A 58 9.16 -3.22 -5.40
CA GLU A 58 7.84 -2.63 -5.58
C GLU A 58 6.81 -3.28 -4.64
N VAL A 59 6.06 -2.45 -3.93
CA VAL A 59 5.30 -2.86 -2.74
C VAL A 59 4.17 -3.85 -3.04
N PHE A 60 3.35 -3.63 -4.09
CA PHE A 60 2.20 -4.50 -4.38
C PHE A 60 2.62 -5.83 -4.98
N THR A 61 3.66 -5.82 -5.83
CA THR A 61 4.27 -7.04 -6.35
C THR A 61 4.88 -7.86 -5.22
N SER A 62 5.57 -7.21 -4.29
CA SER A 62 6.12 -7.85 -3.08
C SER A 62 5.03 -8.41 -2.18
N LEU A 63 3.98 -7.63 -1.90
CA LEU A 63 2.85 -8.07 -1.08
C LEU A 63 2.14 -9.29 -1.67
N ALA A 64 1.95 -9.34 -3.00
CA ALA A 64 1.37 -10.50 -3.66
C ALA A 64 2.22 -11.76 -3.49
N ALA A 65 3.55 -11.64 -3.66
CA ALA A 65 4.47 -12.76 -3.46
C ALA A 65 4.52 -13.21 -2.00
N LEU A 66 4.55 -12.28 -1.04
CA LEU A 66 4.53 -12.59 0.39
C LEU A 66 3.20 -13.21 0.83
N ALA A 67 2.09 -12.75 0.25
CA ALA A 67 0.75 -13.31 0.50
C ALA A 67 0.67 -14.79 0.11
N ALA A 68 1.29 -15.16 -1.02
CA ALA A 68 1.28 -16.53 -1.52
C ALA A 68 2.14 -17.51 -0.70
N VAL A 69 3.07 -17.02 0.12
CA VAL A 69 4.00 -17.86 0.90
C VAL A 69 3.78 -17.80 2.41
N THR A 70 2.79 -17.04 2.88
CA THR A 70 2.37 -16.92 4.27
C THR A 70 0.89 -17.27 4.42
N SER A 71 0.45 -17.60 5.63
CA SER A 71 -0.92 -18.09 5.88
C SER A 71 -1.68 -17.32 6.97
N ARG A 72 -0.98 -16.66 7.90
CA ARG A 72 -1.56 -16.06 9.10
C ARG A 72 -1.29 -14.57 9.24
N VAL A 73 -0.05 -14.13 9.02
CA VAL A 73 0.33 -12.73 9.22
C VAL A 73 -0.46 -11.79 8.31
N GLN A 74 -0.87 -10.66 8.83
CA GLN A 74 -1.41 -9.56 8.02
C GLN A 74 -0.27 -8.95 7.19
N LEU A 75 -0.62 -8.43 6.05
CA LEU A 75 0.32 -7.87 5.07
C LEU A 75 -0.07 -6.42 4.82
N GLY A 76 0.82 -5.46 5.04
CA GLY A 76 0.48 -4.06 4.87
C GLY A 76 1.52 -3.26 4.09
N SER A 77 1.09 -2.34 3.24
CA SER A 77 1.98 -1.33 2.66
C SER A 77 2.28 -0.24 3.69
N LEU A 78 3.56 0.17 3.85
CA LEU A 78 3.98 1.19 4.83
C LEU A 78 4.73 2.35 4.17
N VAL A 79 4.06 3.35 3.63
CA VAL A 79 2.69 3.36 3.12
C VAL A 79 2.71 3.72 1.65
N ALA A 80 1.79 3.17 0.85
CA ALA A 80 1.73 3.47 -0.58
C ALA A 80 1.33 4.92 -0.83
N SER A 81 2.14 5.65 -1.62
CA SER A 81 1.75 6.98 -2.08
C SER A 81 0.69 6.87 -3.16
N LEU A 82 -0.50 7.45 -2.93
CA LEU A 82 -1.56 7.47 -3.95
C LEU A 82 -1.15 8.25 -5.19
N GLY A 83 -0.20 9.19 -5.08
CA GLY A 83 0.32 9.93 -6.21
C GLY A 83 1.16 9.11 -7.20
N PHE A 84 1.51 7.85 -6.88
CA PHE A 84 2.24 6.94 -7.78
C PHE A 84 1.30 6.01 -8.56
N HIS A 85 -0.02 6.11 -8.37
CA HIS A 85 -0.97 5.16 -8.92
C HIS A 85 -2.24 5.84 -9.44
N GLU A 86 -2.80 5.29 -10.51
CA GLU A 86 -4.19 5.57 -10.88
C GLU A 86 -5.13 4.88 -9.88
N PRO A 87 -6.13 5.59 -9.31
CA PRO A 87 -6.92 5.09 -8.18
C PRO A 87 -7.67 3.78 -8.48
N ALA A 88 -8.22 3.65 -9.68
CA ALA A 88 -8.91 2.41 -10.07
C ALA A 88 -7.94 1.22 -10.17
N MET A 89 -6.74 1.44 -10.69
CA MET A 89 -5.73 0.40 -10.80
C MET A 89 -5.20 0.00 -9.42
N LEU A 90 -5.01 0.96 -8.52
CA LEU A 90 -4.62 0.68 -7.14
C LEU A 90 -5.69 -0.14 -6.40
N ALA A 91 -6.97 0.21 -6.55
CA ALA A 91 -8.06 -0.58 -5.97
C ALA A 91 -8.06 -2.02 -6.51
N LYS A 92 -7.81 -2.20 -7.83
CA LYS A 92 -7.69 -3.52 -8.45
C LYS A 92 -6.50 -4.31 -7.90
N MET A 93 -5.33 -3.70 -7.75
CA MET A 93 -4.15 -4.34 -7.17
C MET A 93 -4.40 -4.74 -5.71
N ALA A 94 -4.99 -3.86 -4.91
CA ALA A 94 -5.33 -4.13 -3.53
C ALA A 94 -6.33 -5.30 -3.40
N ALA A 95 -7.39 -5.32 -4.18
CA ALA A 95 -8.34 -6.43 -4.19
C ALA A 95 -7.68 -7.76 -4.61
N THR A 96 -6.74 -7.73 -5.56
CA THR A 96 -5.99 -8.90 -5.98
C THR A 96 -5.10 -9.45 -4.86
N VAL A 97 -4.33 -8.58 -4.18
CA VAL A 97 -3.50 -9.00 -3.03
C VAL A 97 -4.37 -9.49 -1.87
N ASP A 98 -5.51 -8.84 -1.62
CA ASP A 98 -6.47 -9.28 -0.60
C ASP A 98 -7.01 -10.68 -0.92
N GLY A 99 -7.34 -10.95 -2.19
CA GLY A 99 -7.75 -12.28 -2.68
C GLY A 99 -6.66 -13.34 -2.49
N ILE A 100 -5.42 -13.07 -2.94
CA ILE A 100 -4.28 -14.00 -2.78
C ILE A 100 -4.02 -14.29 -1.30
N SER A 101 -4.14 -13.30 -0.45
CA SER A 101 -3.89 -13.43 0.99
C SER A 101 -5.06 -14.05 1.78
N GLY A 102 -6.24 -14.25 1.17
CA GLY A 102 -7.44 -14.67 1.88
C GLY A 102 -7.94 -13.61 2.88
N GLY A 103 -7.90 -12.34 2.51
CA GLY A 103 -8.41 -11.24 3.33
C GLY A 103 -7.44 -10.72 4.41
N ARG A 104 -6.13 -10.91 4.26
CA ARG A 104 -5.11 -10.47 5.23
C ARG A 104 -4.48 -9.12 4.90
N LEU A 105 -4.87 -8.47 3.79
CA LEU A 105 -4.30 -7.18 3.40
C LEU A 105 -4.73 -6.05 4.35
N ILE A 106 -3.79 -5.17 4.66
CA ILE A 106 -4.01 -3.83 5.20
C ILE A 106 -3.47 -2.85 4.17
N LEU A 107 -4.34 -2.09 3.52
CA LEU A 107 -3.93 -1.10 2.54
C LEU A 107 -3.51 0.19 3.26
N GLY A 108 -2.21 0.32 3.51
CA GLY A 108 -1.63 1.54 4.06
C GLY A 108 -1.37 2.55 2.95
N VAL A 109 -1.93 3.76 3.06
CA VAL A 109 -1.85 4.79 2.04
C VAL A 109 -1.44 6.15 2.60
N GLY A 110 -0.83 6.97 1.76
CA GLY A 110 -0.43 8.34 2.10
C GLY A 110 -0.33 9.23 0.86
N ALA A 111 -0.15 10.53 1.08
CA ALA A 111 -0.01 11.49 -0.02
C ALA A 111 1.40 11.52 -0.64
N GLY A 112 2.37 10.81 -0.06
CA GLY A 112 3.77 10.92 -0.43
C GLY A 112 4.40 12.25 0.03
N TRP A 113 5.72 12.28 0.12
CA TRP A 113 6.45 13.47 0.59
C TRP A 113 7.77 13.71 -0.15
N ASN A 114 8.41 12.66 -0.65
CA ASN A 114 9.73 12.75 -1.27
C ASN A 114 9.60 13.16 -2.74
N ARG A 115 9.81 14.44 -3.02
CA ARG A 115 9.70 15.00 -4.36
C ARG A 115 10.58 14.27 -5.39
N ARG A 116 11.76 13.80 -4.95
CA ARG A 116 12.68 13.09 -5.84
C ARG A 116 12.03 11.86 -6.50
N GLU A 117 11.18 11.14 -5.79
CA GLU A 117 10.49 9.95 -6.33
C GLU A 117 9.52 10.35 -7.44
N TYR A 118 8.76 11.43 -7.22
CA TYR A 118 7.84 11.95 -8.22
C TYR A 118 8.56 12.39 -9.49
N ASP A 119 9.61 13.20 -9.34
CA ASP A 119 10.39 13.72 -10.48
C ASP A 119 11.09 12.58 -11.24
N ALA A 120 11.64 11.59 -10.55
CA ALA A 120 12.36 10.48 -11.18
C ALA A 120 11.46 9.51 -11.96
N TYR A 121 10.22 9.33 -11.52
CA TYR A 121 9.26 8.41 -12.16
C TYR A 121 8.21 9.13 -13.01
N GLY A 122 8.29 10.46 -13.13
CA GLY A 122 7.38 11.24 -13.98
C GLY A 122 6.00 11.45 -13.38
N PHE A 123 5.84 11.34 -12.05
CA PHE A 123 4.61 11.61 -11.36
C PHE A 123 4.45 13.10 -11.01
N SER A 124 3.22 13.58 -10.95
CA SER A 124 2.95 14.96 -10.52
C SER A 124 3.04 15.10 -9.00
N TYR A 125 3.99 15.94 -8.54
CA TYR A 125 4.13 16.26 -7.12
C TYR A 125 3.11 17.29 -6.64
N ASP A 126 2.68 18.19 -7.54
CA ASP A 126 1.81 19.29 -7.20
C ASP A 126 0.40 18.81 -6.82
N HIS A 127 -0.20 19.50 -5.85
CA HIS A 127 -1.52 19.16 -5.33
C HIS A 127 -1.64 17.74 -4.77
N ARG A 128 -0.54 17.14 -4.27
CA ARG A 128 -0.53 15.74 -3.84
C ARG A 128 -1.55 15.39 -2.76
N VAL A 129 -1.90 16.36 -1.88
CA VAL A 129 -2.94 16.15 -0.85
C VAL A 129 -4.35 16.20 -1.47
N ASP A 130 -4.59 17.12 -2.41
CA ASP A 130 -5.87 17.21 -3.13
C ASP A 130 -6.09 15.96 -4.00
N ARG A 131 -5.03 15.53 -4.71
CA ARG A 131 -5.03 14.26 -5.47
C ARG A 131 -5.26 13.06 -4.57
N PHE A 132 -4.64 13.04 -3.39
CA PHE A 132 -4.86 11.98 -2.40
C PHE A 132 -6.33 11.92 -1.97
N GLU A 133 -6.93 13.05 -1.61
CA GLU A 133 -8.31 13.13 -1.15
C GLU A 133 -9.28 12.59 -2.21
N GLU A 134 -9.11 13.02 -3.47
CA GLU A 134 -9.94 12.56 -4.59
C GLU A 134 -9.73 11.06 -4.87
N ALA A 135 -8.48 10.60 -4.96
CA ALA A 135 -8.14 9.20 -5.19
C ALA A 135 -8.65 8.29 -4.07
N PHE A 136 -8.52 8.72 -2.81
CA PHE A 136 -8.94 7.94 -1.64
C PHE A 136 -10.45 7.71 -1.62
N GLY A 137 -11.23 8.74 -2.00
CA GLY A 137 -12.68 8.62 -2.16
C GLY A 137 -13.09 7.61 -3.23
N VAL A 138 -12.41 7.63 -4.37
CA VAL A 138 -12.61 6.66 -5.47
C VAL A 138 -12.24 5.24 -5.03
N ILE A 139 -11.07 5.06 -4.43
CA ILE A 139 -10.57 3.76 -3.98
C ILE A 139 -11.52 3.12 -2.95
N ARG A 140 -11.99 3.88 -1.97
CA ARG A 140 -12.92 3.38 -0.94
C ARG A 140 -14.20 2.82 -1.56
N ARG A 141 -14.79 3.54 -2.52
CA ARG A 141 -16.02 3.12 -3.19
C ARG A 141 -15.81 1.86 -4.02
N LEU A 142 -14.72 1.81 -4.80
CA LEU A 142 -14.38 0.63 -5.61
C LEU A 142 -14.14 -0.60 -4.75
N LEU A 143 -13.40 -0.46 -3.64
CA LEU A 143 -13.13 -1.56 -2.72
C LEU A 143 -14.37 -2.00 -1.94
N ALA A 144 -15.33 -1.10 -1.72
CA ALA A 144 -16.64 -1.45 -1.15
C ALA A 144 -17.54 -2.23 -2.11
N GLY A 145 -17.18 -2.31 -3.41
CA GLY A 145 -17.93 -3.03 -4.44
C GLY A 145 -18.85 -2.15 -5.27
N ASP A 146 -18.73 -0.82 -5.17
CA ASP A 146 -19.52 0.10 -5.98
C ASP A 146 -19.10 0.07 -7.45
N THR A 147 -20.07 0.29 -8.36
CA THR A 147 -19.78 0.77 -9.71
C THR A 147 -19.54 2.26 -9.64
N VAL A 148 -18.35 2.73 -10.03
CA VAL A 148 -17.93 4.11 -9.87
C VAL A 148 -17.85 4.82 -11.21
N THR A 149 -18.72 5.82 -11.41
CA THR A 149 -18.52 6.89 -12.37
C THR A 149 -18.11 8.15 -11.60
N HIS A 150 -17.01 8.77 -12.01
CA HIS A 150 -16.41 9.91 -11.34
C HIS A 150 -15.83 10.87 -12.37
N THR A 151 -16.12 12.16 -12.21
CA THR A 151 -15.51 13.24 -12.99
C THR A 151 -15.02 14.28 -11.99
N GLY A 152 -13.75 14.17 -11.63
CA GLY A 152 -13.10 15.05 -10.66
C GLY A 152 -12.12 16.03 -11.31
N VAL A 153 -11.31 16.65 -10.48
CA VAL A 153 -10.26 17.57 -10.93
C VAL A 153 -9.05 16.78 -11.48
N TYR A 154 -8.76 15.65 -10.89
CA TYR A 154 -7.53 14.88 -11.18
C TYR A 154 -7.81 13.53 -11.84
N TYR A 155 -8.99 12.95 -11.60
CA TYR A 155 -9.30 11.60 -12.07
C TYR A 155 -10.70 11.56 -12.73
N THR A 156 -10.81 10.73 -13.76
CA THR A 156 -12.09 10.48 -14.44
C THR A 156 -12.25 8.98 -14.63
N LEU A 157 -13.40 8.45 -14.21
CA LEU A 157 -13.76 7.04 -14.36
C LEU A 157 -15.17 6.95 -14.96
N ASP A 158 -15.40 5.97 -15.79
CA ASP A 158 -16.72 5.67 -16.34
C ASP A 158 -17.09 4.23 -16.03
N SER A 159 -18.16 4.05 -15.24
CA SER A 159 -18.74 2.75 -14.89
C SER A 159 -17.72 1.71 -14.41
N CYS A 160 -16.69 2.19 -13.68
CA CYS A 160 -15.56 1.38 -13.23
C CYS A 160 -15.99 0.42 -12.10
N VAL A 161 -15.59 -0.84 -12.20
CA VAL A 161 -15.80 -1.87 -11.18
C VAL A 161 -14.49 -2.59 -10.87
N VAL A 162 -14.36 -3.12 -9.65
CA VAL A 162 -13.29 -4.03 -9.27
C VAL A 162 -13.85 -5.47 -9.25
N ASP A 163 -13.51 -6.24 -10.28
CA ASP A 163 -13.89 -7.64 -10.42
C ASP A 163 -12.65 -8.51 -10.73
N PRO A 164 -12.36 -9.61 -9.97
CA PRO A 164 -13.05 -10.04 -8.74
C PRO A 164 -12.97 -9.00 -7.62
N PRO A 165 -13.99 -8.95 -6.74
CA PRO A 165 -14.01 -8.06 -5.60
C PRO A 165 -13.00 -8.48 -4.52
N ALA A 166 -12.75 -7.60 -3.56
CA ALA A 166 -11.96 -7.94 -2.37
C ALA A 166 -12.64 -9.05 -1.55
N THR A 167 -11.83 -9.82 -0.81
CA THR A 167 -12.30 -10.96 -0.03
C THR A 167 -13.19 -10.53 1.14
N ARG A 168 -12.86 -9.42 1.79
CA ARG A 168 -13.65 -8.89 2.90
C ARG A 168 -14.78 -7.99 2.41
N PRO A 169 -16.00 -8.12 2.97
CA PRO A 169 -17.05 -7.13 2.74
C PRO A 169 -16.54 -5.71 3.09
N GLY A 170 -16.70 -4.78 2.16
CA GLY A 170 -16.18 -3.40 2.33
C GLY A 170 -14.70 -3.23 2.00
N GLY A 171 -14.01 -4.29 1.58
CA GLY A 171 -12.61 -4.25 1.17
C GLY A 171 -11.61 -4.51 2.30
N PRO A 172 -10.30 -4.41 2.00
CA PRO A 172 -9.23 -4.54 2.99
C PRO A 172 -9.30 -3.42 4.02
N LEU A 173 -8.69 -3.63 5.19
CA LEU A 173 -8.52 -2.57 6.16
C LEU A 173 -7.68 -1.44 5.55
N LEU A 174 -8.13 -0.20 5.74
CA LEU A 174 -7.40 0.98 5.31
C LEU A 174 -6.61 1.55 6.48
N MET A 175 -5.35 1.89 6.23
CA MET A 175 -4.48 2.59 7.18
C MET A 175 -3.97 3.87 6.54
N LEU A 176 -4.09 4.99 7.25
CA LEU A 176 -3.63 6.28 6.76
C LEU A 176 -2.28 6.64 7.41
N GLY A 177 -1.25 6.81 6.57
CA GLY A 177 0.04 7.33 6.98
C GLY A 177 0.10 8.85 6.88
N SER A 178 -0.15 9.55 7.99
CA SER A 178 -0.07 11.02 8.04
C SER A 178 0.01 11.53 9.47
N ASN A 179 0.62 12.72 9.61
CA ASN A 179 0.60 13.55 10.82
C ASN A 179 -0.09 14.91 10.60
N SER A 180 -0.67 15.12 9.41
CA SER A 180 -1.38 16.36 9.06
C SER A 180 -2.84 16.30 9.52
N PRO A 181 -3.36 17.34 10.22
CA PRO A 181 -4.77 17.37 10.62
C PRO A 181 -5.75 17.19 9.45
N ARG A 182 -5.47 17.83 8.29
CA ARG A 182 -6.30 17.67 7.09
C ARG A 182 -6.32 16.22 6.61
N MET A 183 -5.16 15.58 6.54
CA MET A 183 -5.08 14.18 6.09
C MET A 183 -5.79 13.24 7.05
N LEU A 184 -5.69 13.48 8.35
CA LEU A 184 -6.40 12.67 9.36
C LEU A 184 -7.92 12.82 9.23
N SER A 185 -8.43 14.02 8.92
CA SER A 185 -9.87 14.23 8.71
C SER A 185 -10.43 13.54 7.46
N ILE A 186 -9.61 13.30 6.44
CA ILE A 186 -10.02 12.54 5.25
C ILE A 186 -10.26 11.05 5.58
N GLY A 187 -9.53 10.53 6.56
CA GLY A 187 -9.62 9.12 6.98
C GLY A 187 -10.81 8.80 7.90
N LEU A 188 -11.48 9.82 8.42
CA LEU A 188 -12.65 9.68 9.30
C LEU A 188 -13.95 9.60 8.49
#